data_469bd705c5355e96c4a019746fa4c553
#
_entry.id   469bd705c5355e96c4a019746fa4c553
#
_cell.length_a   1.000
_cell.length_b   1.000
_cell.length_c   1.000
_cell.angle_alpha   90.00
_cell.angle_beta   90.00
_cell.angle_gamma   90.00
#
_symmetry.space_group_name_H-M   'P 1'
#
loop_
_entity.id
_entity.type
_entity.pdbx_description
1 polymer ?
#
loop_
_entity_poly.entity_id
_entity_poly.type
_entity_poly.pdbx_seq_one_letter_code
_entity_poly.pdbx_strand_id
1 'polypeptide(L)'
;MALTRAQAQKASLVFQRFGLGAKPKALARIAPDPKAALIAEVKKPRVALIVDDALPSYAQACQEGIAPYPRPDTVRAKEFDARLAKHMAADIGFVERLVIFWSNHFSMSFHKALIIRATIGQLERDVIRANALGKFGDMLAGVMRHPAMIKYLDNEESIGEESVVGFKRRVSYTENLAREMLELHTLGPGNYEESDVKALAKMLTGWSYVRPNEAANGVNGGTPQNGGQFIFRSDWHQQGPQTFLGRKIPEGGVEQAETAFAMLAAHPATARKIAKKLLLHFVTDEPSDDMIAPIAQAYTDSDGDLKQVALALIELPEAWSAPMTKIRTPYEFLMAQFRALGTLFTKEEAGSLMKILESLNHAAWDAPSPEGYPDDTLYWLTPNALSFRLDAAQLVARVIGRRVKVDPVTLARSLYGASMTAPTRERIGGAGSQLAALTILFVSPEFQRR
;
A
#
# COMPACT_ATOMS: atom_id res chain seq x y z
N MET A 1 35.93 10.31 -7.01
CA MET A 1 35.57 11.09 -8.18
C MET A 1 34.28 11.87 -7.91
N ALA A 2 34.20 13.15 -8.31
CA ALA A 2 32.95 13.88 -8.27
C ALA A 2 31.99 13.34 -9.35
N LEU A 3 30.73 13.19 -9.04
CA LEU A 3 29.69 12.75 -9.99
C LEU A 3 29.50 13.82 -11.06
N THR A 4 29.34 13.42 -12.32
CA THR A 4 28.85 14.31 -13.38
C THR A 4 27.42 14.76 -13.08
N ARG A 5 27.00 15.88 -13.66
CA ARG A 5 25.61 16.36 -13.49
C ARG A 5 24.60 15.33 -13.95
N ALA A 6 24.83 14.67 -15.09
CA ALA A 6 23.93 13.64 -15.62
C ALA A 6 23.82 12.41 -14.70
N GLN A 7 24.94 11.95 -14.12
CA GLN A 7 24.93 10.85 -13.15
C GLN A 7 24.17 11.24 -11.88
N ALA A 8 24.39 12.43 -11.34
CA ALA A 8 23.67 12.91 -10.16
C ALA A 8 22.16 13.03 -10.43
N GLN A 9 21.77 13.53 -11.61
CA GLN A 9 20.34 13.63 -12.00
C GLN A 9 19.66 12.27 -12.09
N LYS A 10 20.26 11.30 -12.80
CA LYS A 10 19.69 9.94 -12.90
C LYS A 10 19.61 9.24 -11.54
N ALA A 11 20.63 9.34 -10.71
CA ALA A 11 20.63 8.76 -9.38
C ALA A 11 19.60 9.43 -8.45
N SER A 12 19.47 10.77 -8.52
CA SER A 12 18.45 11.52 -7.77
C SER A 12 17.03 11.13 -8.20
N LEU A 13 16.78 10.97 -9.51
CA LEU A 13 15.50 10.53 -10.06
C LEU A 13 15.09 9.18 -9.45
N VAL A 14 16.00 8.22 -9.33
CA VAL A 14 15.69 6.90 -8.71
C VAL A 14 15.16 7.05 -7.30
N PHE A 15 15.80 7.85 -6.46
CA PHE A 15 15.34 8.05 -5.08
C PHE A 15 14.06 8.88 -4.97
N GLN A 16 13.82 9.77 -5.92
CA GLN A 16 12.62 10.61 -5.94
C GLN A 16 11.43 9.86 -6.53
N ARG A 17 11.53 9.37 -7.77
CA ARG A 17 10.44 8.75 -8.51
C ARG A 17 10.11 7.34 -8.03
N PHE A 18 11.12 6.51 -7.85
CA PHE A 18 10.92 5.11 -7.49
C PHE A 18 11.05 4.85 -5.99
N GLY A 19 11.92 5.59 -5.30
CA GLY A 19 12.27 5.32 -3.90
C GLY A 19 11.49 6.15 -2.87
N LEU A 20 11.91 5.97 -1.62
CA LEU A 20 11.39 6.69 -0.45
C LEU A 20 12.23 7.94 -0.08
N GLY A 21 13.01 8.48 -1.02
CA GLY A 21 13.99 9.53 -0.77
C GLY A 21 15.38 9.01 -0.45
N ALA A 22 16.40 9.79 -0.78
CA ALA A 22 17.80 9.43 -0.61
C ALA A 22 18.21 9.49 0.88
N LYS A 23 19.11 8.56 1.27
CA LYS A 23 19.89 8.64 2.50
C LYS A 23 21.21 9.40 2.24
N PRO A 24 21.87 9.93 3.28
CA PRO A 24 23.20 10.48 3.11
C PRO A 24 24.15 9.52 2.38
N LYS A 25 24.88 10.01 1.40
CA LYS A 25 25.82 9.25 0.56
C LYS A 25 25.21 8.18 -0.38
N ALA A 26 23.89 7.96 -0.35
CA ALA A 26 23.25 6.93 -1.19
C ALA A 26 23.34 7.27 -2.69
N LEU A 27 23.30 8.55 -3.04
CA LEU A 27 23.40 9.01 -4.42
C LEU A 27 24.68 8.49 -5.11
N ALA A 28 25.82 8.66 -4.45
CA ALA A 28 27.12 8.24 -4.99
C ALA A 28 27.22 6.73 -5.20
N ARG A 29 26.53 5.95 -4.38
CA ARG A 29 26.55 4.49 -4.44
C ARG A 29 25.87 3.94 -5.69
N ILE A 30 24.75 4.53 -6.12
CA ILE A 30 23.98 4.04 -7.29
C ILE A 30 24.32 4.79 -8.57
N ALA A 31 25.03 5.91 -8.49
CA ALA A 31 25.31 6.78 -9.65
C ALA A 31 26.05 6.12 -10.82
N PRO A 32 26.89 5.08 -10.63
CA PRO A 32 27.49 4.37 -11.76
C PRO A 32 26.46 3.75 -12.68
N ASP A 33 25.42 3.10 -12.14
CA ASP A 33 24.29 2.56 -12.90
C ASP A 33 23.01 2.56 -12.03
N PRO A 34 22.25 3.66 -12.03
CA PRO A 34 21.05 3.79 -11.21
C PRO A 34 19.93 2.78 -11.59
N LYS A 35 19.84 2.43 -12.88
CA LYS A 35 18.84 1.46 -13.37
C LYS A 35 19.18 0.04 -12.90
N ALA A 36 20.42 -0.37 -13.03
CA ALA A 36 20.87 -1.67 -12.54
C ALA A 36 20.70 -1.79 -11.00
N ALA A 37 20.96 -0.71 -10.25
CA ALA A 37 20.73 -0.70 -8.80
C ALA A 37 19.26 -0.92 -8.44
N LEU A 38 18.32 -0.32 -9.20
CA LEU A 38 16.88 -0.48 -9.00
C LEU A 38 16.44 -1.91 -9.35
N ILE A 39 16.89 -2.46 -10.48
CA ILE A 39 16.63 -3.85 -10.87
C ILE A 39 17.19 -4.83 -9.82
N ALA A 40 18.37 -4.56 -9.28
CA ALA A 40 18.99 -5.39 -8.25
C ALA A 40 18.15 -5.41 -6.95
N GLU A 41 17.53 -4.28 -6.56
CA GLU A 41 16.59 -4.26 -5.42
C GLU A 41 15.39 -5.18 -5.66
N VAL A 42 14.77 -5.12 -6.85
CA VAL A 42 13.63 -5.99 -7.21
C VAL A 42 14.01 -7.47 -7.24
N LYS A 43 15.23 -7.78 -7.66
CA LYS A 43 15.75 -9.17 -7.74
C LYS A 43 16.22 -9.73 -6.41
N LYS A 44 16.36 -8.91 -5.37
CA LYS A 44 16.85 -9.34 -4.05
C LYS A 44 15.82 -10.26 -3.38
N PRO A 45 16.20 -11.49 -2.98
CA PRO A 45 15.28 -12.41 -2.33
C PRO A 45 14.69 -11.82 -1.04
N ARG A 46 13.41 -12.08 -0.80
CA ARG A 46 12.68 -11.69 0.42
C ARG A 46 12.74 -10.18 0.74
N VAL A 47 13.02 -9.34 -0.24
CA VAL A 47 13.22 -7.88 -0.05
C VAL A 47 12.00 -7.20 0.57
N ALA A 48 10.78 -7.62 0.22
CA ALA A 48 9.54 -7.04 0.74
C ALA A 48 9.20 -7.52 2.17
N LEU A 49 9.71 -8.68 2.60
CA LEU A 49 9.27 -9.33 3.82
C LEU A 49 9.76 -8.60 5.08
N ILE A 50 8.90 -8.53 6.08
CA ILE A 50 9.25 -8.25 7.47
C ILE A 50 9.28 -9.60 8.19
N VAL A 51 10.43 -9.95 8.76
CA VAL A 51 10.61 -11.16 9.55
C VAL A 51 11.00 -10.71 10.95
N ASP A 52 10.04 -10.81 11.87
CA ASP A 52 10.24 -10.40 13.27
C ASP A 52 9.32 -11.26 14.14
N ASP A 53 9.90 -12.17 14.90
CA ASP A 53 9.18 -13.10 15.78
C ASP A 53 8.51 -12.41 16.99
N ALA A 54 8.83 -11.12 17.23
CA ALA A 54 8.18 -10.32 18.27
C ALA A 54 6.81 -9.75 17.83
N LEU A 55 6.50 -9.82 16.54
CA LEU A 55 5.21 -9.40 16.01
C LEU A 55 4.16 -10.50 16.24
N PRO A 56 2.89 -10.12 16.49
CA PRO A 56 1.83 -11.10 16.65
C PRO A 56 1.66 -11.96 15.39
N SER A 57 1.45 -13.25 15.59
CA SER A 57 1.02 -14.13 14.51
C SER A 57 -0.39 -13.77 14.03
N TYR A 58 -0.80 -14.27 12.86
CA TYR A 58 -2.16 -14.09 12.34
C TYR A 58 -3.22 -14.48 13.37
N ALA A 59 -3.08 -15.65 14.00
CA ALA A 59 -4.02 -16.11 15.01
C ALA A 59 -4.08 -15.19 16.25
N GLN A 60 -2.93 -14.71 16.72
CA GLN A 60 -2.86 -13.78 17.86
C GLN A 60 -3.49 -12.44 17.52
N ALA A 61 -3.24 -11.89 16.34
CA ALA A 61 -3.87 -10.63 15.90
C ALA A 61 -5.39 -10.77 15.77
N CYS A 62 -5.87 -11.89 15.23
CA CYS A 62 -7.30 -12.19 15.14
C CYS A 62 -7.96 -12.30 16.52
N GLN A 63 -7.34 -13.04 17.43
CA GLN A 63 -7.83 -13.20 18.81
C GLN A 63 -7.89 -11.86 19.55
N GLU A 64 -6.87 -11.00 19.37
CA GLU A 64 -6.88 -9.65 19.95
C GLU A 64 -8.05 -8.82 19.43
N GLY A 65 -8.38 -8.94 18.13
CA GLY A 65 -9.49 -8.21 17.51
C GLY A 65 -10.89 -8.60 18.01
N ILE A 66 -11.04 -9.75 18.66
CA ILE A 66 -12.30 -10.24 19.21
C ILE A 66 -12.29 -10.40 20.74
N ALA A 67 -11.20 -10.05 21.40
CA ALA A 67 -11.04 -10.23 22.85
C ALA A 67 -12.08 -9.40 23.63
N PRO A 68 -12.48 -9.86 24.84
CA PRO A 68 -13.38 -9.08 25.71
C PRO A 68 -12.80 -7.74 26.15
N TYR A 69 -11.46 -7.65 26.27
CA TYR A 69 -10.71 -6.43 26.62
C TYR A 69 -9.60 -6.20 25.61
N PRO A 70 -9.95 -5.81 24.37
CA PRO A 70 -9.00 -5.79 23.26
C PRO A 70 -8.02 -4.63 23.38
N ARG A 71 -6.77 -4.87 22.93
CA ARG A 71 -5.71 -3.86 22.78
C ARG A 71 -5.22 -3.74 21.34
N PRO A 72 -6.13 -3.56 20.36
CA PRO A 72 -5.79 -3.58 18.94
C PRO A 72 -4.81 -2.47 18.55
N ASP A 73 -4.83 -1.32 19.25
CA ASP A 73 -3.87 -0.24 19.01
C ASP A 73 -2.44 -0.63 19.38
N THR A 74 -2.26 -1.49 20.39
CA THR A 74 -0.93 -2.03 20.74
C THR A 74 -0.40 -2.93 19.63
N VAL A 75 -1.24 -3.78 19.05
CA VAL A 75 -0.88 -4.64 17.92
C VAL A 75 -0.57 -3.78 16.69
N ARG A 76 -1.47 -2.85 16.35
CA ARG A 76 -1.29 -1.95 15.20
C ARG A 76 -0.02 -1.09 15.33
N ALA A 77 0.30 -0.60 16.52
CA ALA A 77 1.51 0.18 16.75
C ALA A 77 2.79 -0.66 16.52
N LYS A 78 2.83 -1.92 16.98
CA LYS A 78 3.98 -2.81 16.71
C LYS A 78 4.18 -3.06 15.22
N GLU A 79 3.11 -3.33 14.47
CA GLU A 79 3.16 -3.50 13.01
C GLU A 79 3.62 -2.22 12.31
N PHE A 80 3.16 -1.05 12.79
CA PHE A 80 3.59 0.24 12.25
C PHE A 80 5.07 0.51 12.53
N ASP A 81 5.56 0.23 13.74
CA ASP A 81 6.98 0.35 14.08
C ASP A 81 7.85 -0.53 13.17
N ALA A 82 7.44 -1.79 12.94
CA ALA A 82 8.14 -2.70 12.05
C ALA A 82 8.14 -2.21 10.59
N ARG A 83 7.02 -1.67 10.11
CA ARG A 83 6.90 -1.02 8.80
C ARG A 83 7.86 0.15 8.67
N LEU A 84 7.90 1.05 9.66
CA LEU A 84 8.82 2.20 9.66
C LEU A 84 10.28 1.77 9.66
N ALA A 85 10.64 0.79 10.50
CA ALA A 85 12.00 0.24 10.54
C ALA A 85 12.40 -0.33 9.17
N LYS A 86 11.49 -1.04 8.50
CA LYS A 86 11.71 -1.58 7.15
C LYS A 86 11.92 -0.48 6.11
N HIS A 87 11.10 0.58 6.13
CA HIS A 87 11.26 1.74 5.23
C HIS A 87 12.57 2.48 5.48
N MET A 88 12.99 2.61 6.74
CA MET A 88 14.27 3.21 7.07
C MET A 88 15.46 2.35 6.68
N ALA A 89 15.34 1.02 6.76
CA ALA A 89 16.40 0.08 6.37
C ALA A 89 16.61 0.01 4.84
N ALA A 90 15.54 0.15 4.06
CA ALA A 90 15.57 0.00 2.60
C ALA A 90 16.66 0.86 1.94
N ASP A 91 17.32 0.33 0.92
CA ASP A 91 18.37 1.05 0.20
C ASP A 91 17.79 2.17 -0.68
N ILE A 92 17.08 1.83 -1.73
CA ILE A 92 16.33 2.77 -2.57
C ILE A 92 14.92 2.93 -2.00
N GLY A 93 14.26 1.81 -1.72
CA GLY A 93 12.90 1.75 -1.19
C GLY A 93 11.84 1.67 -2.29
N PHE A 94 12.17 1.17 -3.46
CA PHE A 94 11.20 0.96 -4.53
C PHE A 94 10.21 -0.14 -4.18
N VAL A 95 10.69 -1.27 -3.66
CA VAL A 95 9.81 -2.36 -3.24
C VAL A 95 8.93 -1.94 -2.06
N GLU A 96 9.43 -1.11 -1.15
CA GLU A 96 8.62 -0.54 -0.08
C GLU A 96 7.52 0.39 -0.61
N ARG A 97 7.80 1.14 -1.68
CA ARG A 97 6.76 1.94 -2.35
C ARG A 97 5.74 1.10 -3.09
N LEU A 98 6.12 -0.04 -3.66
CA LEU A 98 5.16 -1.01 -4.19
C LEU A 98 4.26 -1.56 -3.09
N VAL A 99 4.80 -1.84 -1.90
CA VAL A 99 3.98 -2.24 -0.74
C VAL A 99 3.01 -1.14 -0.33
N ILE A 100 3.45 0.13 -0.26
CA ILE A 100 2.56 1.27 0.01
C ILE A 100 1.45 1.37 -1.04
N PHE A 101 1.79 1.21 -2.32
CA PHE A 101 0.84 1.18 -3.43
C PHE A 101 -0.21 0.08 -3.26
N TRP A 102 0.22 -1.16 -2.99
CA TRP A 102 -0.70 -2.28 -2.80
C TRP A 102 -1.54 -2.16 -1.54
N SER A 103 -0.98 -1.65 -0.44
CA SER A 103 -1.75 -1.34 0.78
C SER A 103 -2.81 -0.27 0.54
N ASN A 104 -2.56 0.67 -0.36
CA ASN A 104 -3.55 1.67 -0.78
C ASN A 104 -4.56 1.11 -1.79
N HIS A 105 -4.13 0.19 -2.67
CA HIS A 105 -5.01 -0.48 -3.64
C HIS A 105 -6.08 -1.35 -2.97
N PHE A 106 -5.73 -2.02 -1.86
CA PHE A 106 -6.63 -2.79 -1.01
C PHE A 106 -6.94 -2.04 0.29
N SER A 107 -7.38 -0.82 0.13
CA SER A 107 -7.52 0.12 1.23
C SER A 107 -8.67 -0.24 2.18
N MET A 108 -8.46 0.05 3.46
CA MET A 108 -9.42 -0.10 4.54
C MET A 108 -9.19 0.97 5.59
N SER A 109 -10.23 1.28 6.40
CA SER A 109 -10.09 2.10 7.59
C SER A 109 -10.11 1.23 8.84
N PHE A 110 -9.10 1.35 9.69
CA PHE A 110 -9.01 0.66 10.97
C PHE A 110 -10.05 1.18 11.99
N HIS A 111 -10.72 2.29 11.71
CA HIS A 111 -11.75 2.84 12.58
C HIS A 111 -13.07 2.05 12.53
N LYS A 112 -13.34 1.32 11.42
CA LYS A 112 -14.63 0.63 11.22
C LYS A 112 -14.89 -0.48 12.26
N ALA A 113 -13.86 -1.25 12.66
CA ALA A 113 -14.04 -2.34 13.63
C ALA A 113 -12.71 -2.74 14.31
N LEU A 114 -12.83 -3.34 15.52
CA LEU A 114 -11.68 -3.79 16.30
C LEU A 114 -10.88 -4.89 15.59
N ILE A 115 -11.54 -5.81 14.91
CA ILE A 115 -10.86 -6.88 14.14
C ILE A 115 -10.01 -6.29 13.02
N ILE A 116 -10.47 -5.26 12.32
CA ILE A 116 -9.70 -4.56 11.30
C ILE A 116 -8.49 -3.91 11.95
N ARG A 117 -8.70 -3.15 13.04
CA ARG A 117 -7.64 -2.43 13.77
C ARG A 117 -6.53 -3.35 14.27
N ALA A 118 -6.89 -4.56 14.72
CA ALA A 118 -5.93 -5.54 15.20
C ALA A 118 -5.17 -6.26 14.08
N THR A 119 -5.78 -6.42 12.89
CA THR A 119 -5.24 -7.33 11.86
C THR A 119 -4.76 -6.64 10.59
N ILE A 120 -5.00 -5.33 10.40
CA ILE A 120 -4.66 -4.64 9.15
C ILE A 120 -3.14 -4.55 8.92
N GLY A 121 -2.34 -4.36 9.96
CA GLY A 121 -0.88 -4.39 9.86
C GLY A 121 -0.34 -5.76 9.51
N GLN A 122 -0.93 -6.81 10.10
CA GLN A 122 -0.63 -8.20 9.78
C GLN A 122 -1.03 -8.55 8.33
N LEU A 123 -2.16 -8.05 7.83
CA LEU A 123 -2.55 -8.18 6.42
C LEU A 123 -1.46 -7.61 5.49
N GLU A 124 -0.96 -6.40 5.77
CA GLU A 124 0.13 -5.84 4.98
C GLU A 124 1.37 -6.74 5.06
N ARG A 125 1.75 -7.19 6.26
CA ARG A 125 2.95 -7.99 6.48
C ARG A 125 2.90 -9.36 5.81
N ASP A 126 1.82 -10.11 6.00
CA ASP A 126 1.76 -11.53 5.65
C ASP A 126 1.09 -11.80 4.30
N VAL A 127 0.28 -10.86 3.77
CA VAL A 127 -0.38 -11.02 2.48
C VAL A 127 0.19 -10.06 1.43
N ILE A 128 0.14 -8.75 1.69
CA ILE A 128 0.56 -7.76 0.69
C ILE A 128 2.07 -7.85 0.43
N ARG A 129 2.89 -7.84 1.47
CA ARG A 129 4.35 -7.92 1.34
C ARG A 129 4.83 -9.26 0.78
N ALA A 130 4.17 -10.36 1.15
CA ALA A 130 4.50 -11.68 0.63
C ALA A 130 4.29 -11.76 -0.88
N ASN A 131 3.30 -11.05 -1.41
CA ASN A 131 2.91 -11.07 -2.82
C ASN A 131 3.27 -9.80 -3.59
N ALA A 132 3.94 -8.80 -2.99
CA ALA A 132 4.27 -7.53 -3.64
C ALA A 132 5.14 -7.69 -4.91
N LEU A 133 5.88 -8.79 -5.01
CA LEU A 133 6.64 -9.25 -6.18
C LEU A 133 6.26 -10.68 -6.57
N GLY A 134 5.09 -11.17 -6.16
CA GLY A 134 4.51 -12.48 -6.48
C GLY A 134 3.39 -12.37 -7.51
N LYS A 135 2.43 -13.28 -7.45
CA LYS A 135 1.25 -13.26 -8.32
C LYS A 135 0.16 -12.35 -7.77
N PHE A 136 -0.43 -11.53 -8.64
CA PHE A 136 -1.57 -10.68 -8.26
C PHE A 136 -2.77 -11.52 -7.79
N GLY A 137 -3.03 -12.66 -8.44
CA GLY A 137 -4.12 -13.56 -8.04
C GLY A 137 -3.98 -14.08 -6.60
N ASP A 138 -2.76 -14.41 -6.18
CA ASP A 138 -2.48 -14.85 -4.80
C ASP A 138 -2.69 -13.70 -3.79
N MET A 139 -2.28 -12.48 -4.17
CA MET A 139 -2.52 -11.28 -3.34
C MET A 139 -4.03 -11.02 -3.22
N LEU A 140 -4.76 -11.03 -4.32
CA LEU A 140 -6.22 -10.84 -4.35
C LEU A 140 -6.91 -11.86 -3.45
N ALA A 141 -6.66 -13.15 -3.65
CA ALA A 141 -7.28 -14.22 -2.86
C ALA A 141 -6.94 -14.10 -1.38
N GLY A 142 -5.69 -13.79 -1.04
CA GLY A 142 -5.25 -13.58 0.34
C GLY A 142 -5.95 -12.41 1.02
N VAL A 143 -6.11 -11.29 0.33
CA VAL A 143 -6.82 -10.10 0.84
C VAL A 143 -8.31 -10.39 1.02
N MET A 144 -8.96 -11.03 0.04
CA MET A 144 -10.40 -11.32 0.09
C MET A 144 -10.78 -12.31 1.18
N ARG A 145 -9.87 -13.21 1.55
CA ARG A 145 -10.05 -14.15 2.69
C ARG A 145 -9.74 -13.53 4.05
N HIS A 146 -9.13 -12.35 4.06
CA HIS A 146 -8.69 -11.78 5.32
C HIS A 146 -9.87 -11.20 6.12
N PRO A 147 -9.97 -11.46 7.44
CA PRO A 147 -11.10 -11.00 8.27
C PRO A 147 -11.25 -9.48 8.27
N ALA A 148 -10.15 -8.72 8.12
CA ALA A 148 -10.21 -7.27 7.99
C ALA A 148 -11.01 -6.84 6.75
N MET A 149 -10.76 -7.43 5.57
CA MET A 149 -11.47 -7.10 4.33
C MET A 149 -12.92 -7.58 4.38
N ILE A 150 -13.16 -8.81 4.86
CA ILE A 150 -14.51 -9.38 5.05
C ILE A 150 -15.35 -8.45 5.92
N LYS A 151 -14.78 -7.98 7.05
CA LYS A 151 -15.47 -7.04 7.96
C LYS A 151 -15.58 -5.64 7.37
N TYR A 152 -14.57 -5.19 6.62
CA TYR A 152 -14.58 -3.85 6.05
C TYR A 152 -15.70 -3.66 5.02
N LEU A 153 -16.01 -4.70 4.25
CA LEU A 153 -17.05 -4.68 3.22
C LEU A 153 -18.31 -5.48 3.62
N ASP A 154 -18.47 -5.74 4.93
CA ASP A 154 -19.67 -6.32 5.57
C ASP A 154 -20.09 -7.70 5.01
N ASN A 155 -19.13 -8.47 4.48
CA ASN A 155 -19.41 -9.78 3.88
C ASN A 155 -19.61 -10.89 4.93
N GLU A 156 -19.22 -10.67 6.18
CA GLU A 156 -19.34 -11.66 7.25
C GLU A 156 -20.79 -12.07 7.59
N GLU A 157 -21.75 -11.30 7.09
CA GLU A 157 -23.18 -11.57 7.24
C GLU A 157 -23.87 -11.94 5.91
N SER A 158 -23.09 -12.11 4.84
CA SER A 158 -23.61 -12.44 3.51
C SER A 158 -24.08 -13.89 3.46
N ILE A 159 -25.39 -14.08 3.32
CA ILE A 159 -26.08 -15.37 3.34
C ILE A 159 -26.84 -15.55 2.02
N GLY A 160 -26.63 -16.65 1.33
CA GLY A 160 -27.35 -16.95 0.09
C GLY A 160 -28.85 -17.19 0.35
N GLU A 161 -29.71 -16.62 -0.46
CA GLU A 161 -31.17 -16.73 -0.30
C GLU A 161 -31.67 -18.18 -0.38
N GLU A 162 -31.04 -18.98 -1.25
CA GLU A 162 -31.35 -20.40 -1.46
C GLU A 162 -30.44 -21.33 -0.61
N SER A 163 -29.66 -20.78 0.33
CA SER A 163 -28.89 -21.55 1.27
C SER A 163 -29.76 -22.12 2.38
N VAL A 164 -29.26 -23.13 3.10
CA VAL A 164 -29.98 -23.76 4.22
C VAL A 164 -30.44 -22.73 5.27
N VAL A 165 -29.58 -21.77 5.58
CA VAL A 165 -29.87 -20.71 6.55
C VAL A 165 -30.72 -19.60 5.94
N GLY A 166 -30.43 -19.19 4.72
CA GLY A 166 -31.15 -18.11 4.03
C GLY A 166 -32.61 -18.41 3.85
N PHE A 167 -32.94 -19.63 3.40
CA PHE A 167 -34.31 -20.09 3.27
C PHE A 167 -35.09 -20.06 4.60
N LYS A 168 -34.44 -20.48 5.71
CA LYS A 168 -35.07 -20.50 7.04
C LYS A 168 -35.25 -19.11 7.64
N ARG A 169 -34.28 -18.22 7.47
CA ARG A 169 -34.26 -16.90 8.13
C ARG A 169 -34.82 -15.76 7.26
N ARG A 170 -35.06 -16.00 5.97
CA ARG A 170 -35.48 -14.99 4.98
C ARG A 170 -34.53 -13.81 4.93
N VAL A 171 -33.24 -14.08 4.93
CA VAL A 171 -32.13 -13.10 4.80
C VAL A 171 -31.47 -13.23 3.44
N SER A 172 -30.78 -12.18 3.02
CA SER A 172 -30.12 -12.09 1.71
C SER A 172 -28.63 -11.81 1.85
N TYR A 173 -27.94 -11.84 0.72
CA TYR A 173 -26.52 -11.55 0.61
C TYR A 173 -26.28 -10.03 0.48
N THR A 174 -25.03 -9.62 0.74
CA THR A 174 -24.53 -8.26 0.48
C THR A 174 -23.73 -8.23 -0.81
N GLU A 175 -23.75 -7.11 -1.52
CA GLU A 175 -23.02 -6.94 -2.78
C GLU A 175 -21.71 -6.15 -2.61
N ASN A 176 -21.48 -5.54 -1.43
CA ASN A 176 -20.38 -4.60 -1.23
C ASN A 176 -19.02 -5.20 -1.62
N LEU A 177 -18.65 -6.36 -1.06
CA LEU A 177 -17.37 -6.99 -1.35
C LEU A 177 -17.22 -7.34 -2.83
N ALA A 178 -18.28 -7.85 -3.47
CA ALA A 178 -18.28 -8.18 -4.88
C ALA A 178 -18.13 -6.92 -5.75
N ARG A 179 -18.86 -5.86 -5.45
CA ARG A 179 -18.83 -4.59 -6.20
C ARG A 179 -17.47 -3.95 -6.12
N GLU A 180 -16.91 -3.80 -4.92
CA GLU A 180 -15.59 -3.20 -4.74
C GLU A 180 -14.47 -4.04 -5.37
N MET A 181 -14.60 -5.37 -5.35
CA MET A 181 -13.66 -6.26 -6.03
C MET A 181 -13.66 -6.04 -7.54
N LEU A 182 -14.83 -5.92 -8.16
CA LEU A 182 -14.96 -5.67 -9.59
C LEU A 182 -14.53 -4.24 -9.95
N GLU A 183 -15.03 -3.26 -9.21
CA GLU A 183 -14.87 -1.84 -9.52
C GLU A 183 -13.49 -1.32 -9.16
N LEU A 184 -13.02 -1.54 -7.93
CA LEU A 184 -11.79 -0.93 -7.42
C LEU A 184 -10.57 -1.83 -7.52
N HIS A 185 -10.73 -3.12 -7.26
CA HIS A 185 -9.57 -4.01 -7.10
C HIS A 185 -9.17 -4.75 -8.38
N THR A 186 -10.09 -4.91 -9.35
CA THR A 186 -9.81 -5.66 -10.60
C THR A 186 -10.20 -4.89 -11.86
N LEU A 187 -11.38 -5.15 -12.42
CA LEU A 187 -11.77 -4.76 -13.80
C LEU A 187 -11.88 -3.25 -14.01
N GLY A 188 -12.45 -2.54 -13.05
CA GLY A 188 -12.85 -1.14 -13.20
C GLY A 188 -14.21 -0.96 -13.88
N PRO A 189 -14.83 0.23 -13.71
CA PRO A 189 -16.15 0.53 -14.27
C PRO A 189 -16.21 0.27 -15.80
N GLY A 190 -17.36 -0.22 -16.28
CA GLY A 190 -17.62 -0.47 -17.70
C GLY A 190 -17.05 -1.79 -18.26
N ASN A 191 -16.43 -2.63 -17.41
CA ASN A 191 -15.88 -3.92 -17.83
C ASN A 191 -16.62 -5.13 -17.22
N TYR A 192 -17.77 -4.89 -16.61
CA TYR A 192 -18.65 -5.89 -16.01
C TYR A 192 -20.09 -5.39 -16.02
N GLU A 193 -21.04 -6.31 -15.85
CA GLU A 193 -22.48 -6.01 -15.77
C GLU A 193 -22.97 -6.18 -14.32
N GLU A 194 -24.15 -5.62 -14.01
CA GLU A 194 -24.78 -5.79 -12.69
C GLU A 194 -25.08 -7.26 -12.34
N SER A 195 -25.33 -8.08 -13.35
CA SER A 195 -25.46 -9.53 -13.19
C SER A 195 -24.17 -10.19 -12.69
N ASP A 196 -23.00 -9.67 -13.06
CA ASP A 196 -21.71 -10.18 -12.58
C ASP A 196 -21.49 -9.83 -11.11
N VAL A 197 -21.88 -8.62 -10.69
CA VAL A 197 -21.85 -8.23 -9.26
C VAL A 197 -22.66 -9.21 -8.44
N LYS A 198 -23.91 -9.49 -8.85
CA LYS A 198 -24.81 -10.43 -8.15
C LYS A 198 -24.27 -11.85 -8.15
N ALA A 199 -23.73 -12.30 -9.27
CA ALA A 199 -23.13 -13.63 -9.38
C ALA A 199 -21.94 -13.78 -8.41
N LEU A 200 -21.03 -12.80 -8.40
CA LEU A 200 -19.88 -12.81 -7.49
C LEU A 200 -20.31 -12.71 -6.03
N ALA A 201 -21.30 -11.86 -5.70
CA ALA A 201 -21.84 -11.74 -4.37
C ALA A 201 -22.44 -13.07 -3.85
N LYS A 202 -23.15 -13.82 -4.72
CA LYS A 202 -23.66 -15.16 -4.41
C LYS A 202 -22.52 -16.15 -4.15
N MET A 203 -21.45 -16.12 -4.95
CA MET A 203 -20.25 -16.95 -4.75
C MET A 203 -19.49 -16.62 -3.46
N LEU A 204 -19.62 -15.39 -2.95
CA LEU A 204 -19.00 -14.90 -1.72
C LEU A 204 -19.86 -15.14 -0.47
N THR A 205 -21.09 -15.64 -0.62
CA THR A 205 -21.91 -16.00 0.54
C THR A 205 -21.24 -17.09 1.37
N GLY A 206 -21.37 -17.00 2.69
CA GLY A 206 -20.71 -17.90 3.63
C GLY A 206 -19.22 -17.59 3.90
N TRP A 207 -18.59 -16.68 3.16
CA TRP A 207 -17.24 -16.16 3.48
C TRP A 207 -17.35 -15.24 4.70
N SER A 208 -16.81 -15.67 5.82
CA SER A 208 -16.99 -15.01 7.11
C SER A 208 -15.71 -15.12 7.97
N TYR A 209 -15.79 -14.64 9.19
CA TYR A 209 -14.78 -14.92 10.22
C TYR A 209 -15.47 -15.39 11.50
N VAL A 210 -14.73 -16.08 12.36
CA VAL A 210 -15.26 -16.59 13.63
C VAL A 210 -15.48 -15.42 14.60
N ARG A 211 -16.74 -15.16 14.95
CA ARG A 211 -17.13 -14.02 15.80
C ARG A 211 -16.82 -14.29 17.29
N PRO A 212 -16.75 -13.24 18.12
CA PRO A 212 -16.44 -13.39 19.56
C PRO A 212 -17.33 -14.40 20.29
N ASN A 213 -18.64 -14.30 20.08
CA ASN A 213 -19.62 -15.20 20.72
C ASN A 213 -19.53 -16.65 20.20
N GLU A 214 -19.15 -16.85 18.95
CA GLU A 214 -18.97 -18.17 18.35
C GLU A 214 -17.71 -18.84 18.90
N ALA A 215 -16.61 -18.10 19.00
CA ALA A 215 -15.37 -18.58 19.61
C ALA A 215 -15.56 -18.94 21.08
N ALA A 216 -16.29 -18.10 21.84
CA ALA A 216 -16.53 -18.31 23.27
C ALA A 216 -17.44 -19.52 23.56
N ASN A 217 -18.45 -19.78 22.72
CA ASN A 217 -19.46 -20.79 22.94
C ASN A 217 -19.25 -22.09 22.15
N GLY A 218 -18.21 -22.17 21.32
CA GLY A 218 -17.91 -23.34 20.49
C GLY A 218 -19.01 -23.66 19.46
N VAL A 219 -19.67 -22.61 18.91
CA VAL A 219 -20.78 -22.78 17.95
C VAL A 219 -20.36 -22.32 16.55
N ASN A 220 -21.07 -22.79 15.53
CA ASN A 220 -20.84 -22.42 14.12
C ASN A 220 -19.40 -22.60 13.65
N GLY A 221 -18.71 -23.63 14.12
CA GLY A 221 -17.30 -23.91 13.80
C GLY A 221 -16.29 -23.02 14.55
N GLY A 222 -16.76 -22.15 15.45
CA GLY A 222 -15.89 -21.32 16.29
C GLY A 222 -15.29 -22.12 17.44
N THR A 223 -14.02 -21.82 17.75
CA THR A 223 -13.30 -22.29 18.93
C THR A 223 -12.48 -21.13 19.48
N PRO A 224 -12.06 -21.15 20.75
CA PRO A 224 -11.14 -20.14 21.28
C PRO A 224 -9.85 -20.00 20.47
N GLN A 225 -9.40 -21.06 19.80
CA GLN A 225 -8.14 -21.08 19.04
C GLN A 225 -8.27 -20.42 17.66
N ASN A 226 -9.44 -20.50 17.01
CA ASN A 226 -9.67 -19.92 15.68
C ASN A 226 -10.48 -18.61 15.70
N GLY A 227 -10.73 -18.05 16.87
CA GLY A 227 -11.46 -16.81 17.03
C GLY A 227 -10.88 -15.68 16.17
N GLY A 228 -11.74 -14.98 15.44
CA GLY A 228 -11.38 -13.91 14.52
C GLY A 228 -10.80 -14.36 13.18
N GLN A 229 -10.48 -15.65 12.99
CA GLN A 229 -9.93 -16.17 11.74
C GLN A 229 -11.03 -16.43 10.69
N PHE A 230 -10.63 -16.49 9.43
CA PHE A 230 -11.52 -16.84 8.31
C PHE A 230 -12.20 -18.18 8.53
N ILE A 231 -13.47 -18.23 8.19
CA ILE A 231 -14.27 -19.46 8.12
C ILE A 231 -15.19 -19.41 6.90
N PHE A 232 -15.32 -20.52 6.21
CA PHE A 232 -16.35 -20.72 5.19
C PHE A 232 -17.54 -21.46 5.79
N ARG A 233 -18.73 -20.86 5.67
CA ARG A 233 -20.00 -21.40 6.19
C ARG A 233 -20.78 -22.00 5.04
N SER A 234 -20.65 -23.30 4.84
CA SER A 234 -21.30 -24.00 3.72
C SER A 234 -22.82 -23.95 3.79
N ASP A 235 -23.41 -23.89 4.99
CA ASP A 235 -24.85 -23.76 5.21
C ASP A 235 -25.41 -22.35 4.94
N TRP A 236 -24.51 -21.34 4.77
CA TRP A 236 -24.83 -19.97 4.33
C TRP A 236 -24.59 -19.76 2.86
N HIS A 237 -23.86 -20.67 2.21
CA HIS A 237 -23.45 -20.51 0.82
C HIS A 237 -24.63 -20.71 -0.13
N GLN A 238 -24.74 -19.81 -1.15
CA GLN A 238 -25.75 -19.88 -2.21
C GLN A 238 -25.58 -21.15 -3.03
N GLN A 239 -26.64 -21.92 -3.17
CA GLN A 239 -26.65 -23.14 -3.96
C GLN A 239 -26.70 -22.86 -5.46
N GLY A 240 -26.25 -23.82 -6.25
CA GLY A 240 -26.33 -23.82 -7.70
C GLY A 240 -25.18 -23.13 -8.41
N PRO A 241 -25.08 -23.36 -9.73
CA PRO A 241 -24.06 -22.75 -10.57
C PRO A 241 -24.31 -21.25 -10.77
N GLN A 242 -23.24 -20.47 -10.95
CA GLN A 242 -23.32 -19.04 -11.25
C GLN A 242 -22.79 -18.76 -12.65
N THR A 243 -23.39 -17.79 -13.37
CA THR A 243 -22.84 -17.28 -14.62
C THR A 243 -22.10 -15.97 -14.32
N PHE A 244 -20.80 -15.93 -14.56
CA PHE A 244 -19.92 -14.82 -14.23
C PHE A 244 -19.01 -14.48 -15.43
N LEU A 245 -19.00 -13.23 -15.86
CA LEU A 245 -18.28 -12.76 -17.05
C LEU A 245 -18.50 -13.67 -18.27
N GLY A 246 -19.77 -14.03 -18.50
CA GLY A 246 -20.19 -14.90 -19.60
C GLY A 246 -19.81 -16.38 -19.47
N ARG A 247 -19.19 -16.82 -18.38
CA ARG A 247 -18.81 -18.21 -18.12
C ARG A 247 -19.65 -18.82 -17.00
N LYS A 248 -20.09 -20.07 -17.22
CA LYS A 248 -20.77 -20.83 -16.18
C LYS A 248 -19.74 -21.44 -15.22
N ILE A 249 -19.81 -21.03 -13.95
CA ILE A 249 -19.03 -21.61 -12.85
C ILE A 249 -19.93 -22.66 -12.18
N PRO A 250 -19.50 -23.93 -12.09
CA PRO A 250 -20.29 -25.00 -11.47
C PRO A 250 -20.61 -24.68 -10.01
N GLU A 251 -21.63 -25.32 -9.47
CA GLU A 251 -21.87 -25.34 -8.05
C GLU A 251 -20.65 -25.87 -7.29
N GLY A 252 -20.31 -25.24 -6.17
CA GLY A 252 -19.15 -25.58 -5.39
C GLY A 252 -19.22 -24.96 -4.00
N GLY A 253 -18.13 -25.04 -3.26
CA GLY A 253 -17.96 -24.40 -1.96
C GLY A 253 -17.10 -23.13 -2.10
N VAL A 254 -16.05 -23.05 -1.28
CA VAL A 254 -15.11 -21.93 -1.27
C VAL A 254 -14.42 -21.72 -2.64
N GLU A 255 -14.20 -22.80 -3.37
CA GLU A 255 -13.55 -22.85 -4.68
C GLU A 255 -14.36 -22.15 -5.78
N GLN A 256 -15.68 -21.94 -5.59
CA GLN A 256 -16.51 -21.23 -6.55
C GLN A 256 -16.08 -19.75 -6.65
N ALA A 257 -15.88 -19.09 -5.53
CA ALA A 257 -15.36 -17.72 -5.49
C ALA A 257 -13.88 -17.66 -5.93
N GLU A 258 -13.06 -18.65 -5.58
CA GLU A 258 -11.65 -18.71 -6.01
C GLU A 258 -11.50 -18.82 -7.52
N THR A 259 -12.40 -19.55 -8.17
CA THR A 259 -12.46 -19.61 -9.64
C THR A 259 -12.76 -18.22 -10.22
N ALA A 260 -13.69 -17.47 -9.62
CA ALA A 260 -13.97 -16.10 -10.04
C ALA A 260 -12.74 -15.18 -9.81
N PHE A 261 -12.01 -15.32 -8.71
CA PHE A 261 -10.79 -14.54 -8.46
C PHE A 261 -9.70 -14.81 -9.50
N ALA A 262 -9.51 -16.07 -9.89
CA ALA A 262 -8.57 -16.44 -10.96
C ALA A 262 -8.98 -15.80 -12.30
N MET A 263 -10.28 -15.81 -12.64
CA MET A 263 -10.80 -15.14 -13.84
C MET A 263 -10.56 -13.63 -13.80
N LEU A 264 -10.80 -12.98 -12.66
CA LEU A 264 -10.56 -11.54 -12.46
C LEU A 264 -9.09 -11.19 -12.58
N ALA A 265 -8.21 -11.97 -11.95
CA ALA A 265 -6.77 -11.75 -12.01
C ALA A 265 -6.21 -11.89 -13.44
N ALA A 266 -6.72 -12.84 -14.23
CA ALA A 266 -6.29 -13.06 -15.59
C ALA A 266 -6.93 -12.10 -16.63
N HIS A 267 -7.88 -11.25 -16.22
CA HIS A 267 -8.65 -10.44 -17.14
C HIS A 267 -7.83 -9.27 -17.72
N PRO A 268 -7.86 -8.99 -19.04
CA PRO A 268 -7.10 -7.91 -19.67
C PRO A 268 -7.40 -6.51 -19.09
N ALA A 269 -8.64 -6.26 -18.67
CA ALA A 269 -9.01 -4.99 -18.01
C ALA A 269 -8.29 -4.81 -16.68
N THR A 270 -8.10 -5.88 -15.91
CA THR A 270 -7.29 -5.86 -14.66
C THR A 270 -5.84 -5.50 -14.96
N ALA A 271 -5.22 -6.11 -15.97
CA ALA A 271 -3.86 -5.78 -16.40
C ALA A 271 -3.72 -4.29 -16.75
N ARG A 272 -4.63 -3.75 -17.56
CA ARG A 272 -4.63 -2.33 -17.94
C ARG A 272 -4.84 -1.41 -16.75
N LYS A 273 -5.76 -1.74 -15.85
CA LYS A 273 -6.04 -0.93 -14.65
C LYS A 273 -4.84 -0.89 -13.71
N ILE A 274 -4.22 -2.03 -13.43
CA ILE A 274 -3.01 -2.11 -12.60
C ILE A 274 -1.88 -1.31 -13.24
N ALA A 275 -1.63 -1.46 -14.55
CA ALA A 275 -0.62 -0.70 -15.27
C ALA A 275 -0.88 0.81 -15.17
N LYS A 276 -2.12 1.25 -15.40
CA LYS A 276 -2.52 2.67 -15.26
C LYS A 276 -2.30 3.18 -13.84
N LYS A 277 -2.74 2.46 -12.81
CA LYS A 277 -2.55 2.86 -11.40
C LYS A 277 -1.07 2.94 -11.02
N LEU A 278 -0.22 2.05 -11.48
CA LEU A 278 1.24 2.13 -11.25
C LEU A 278 1.85 3.37 -11.90
N LEU A 279 1.46 3.72 -13.12
CA LEU A 279 1.91 4.93 -13.78
C LEU A 279 1.44 6.20 -13.08
N LEU A 280 0.18 6.23 -12.64
CA LEU A 280 -0.36 7.31 -11.79
C LEU A 280 0.43 7.44 -10.49
N HIS A 281 0.79 6.32 -9.86
CA HIS A 281 1.54 6.35 -8.61
C HIS A 281 2.99 6.79 -8.80
N PHE A 282 3.69 6.34 -9.84
CA PHE A 282 5.14 6.53 -9.97
C PHE A 282 5.56 7.60 -10.96
N VAL A 283 4.81 7.85 -12.04
CA VAL A 283 5.34 8.58 -13.20
C VAL A 283 4.62 9.89 -13.48
N THR A 284 3.30 9.86 -13.71
CA THR A 284 2.52 11.02 -14.18
C THR A 284 1.05 10.94 -13.76
N ASP A 285 0.38 12.09 -13.66
CA ASP A 285 -1.07 12.15 -13.43
C ASP A 285 -1.89 11.83 -14.70
N GLU A 286 -1.26 11.85 -15.89
CA GLU A 286 -1.90 11.60 -17.17
C GLU A 286 -1.13 10.53 -17.99
N PRO A 287 -1.24 9.24 -17.61
CA PRO A 287 -0.58 8.18 -18.36
C PRO A 287 -1.27 7.93 -19.70
N SER A 288 -0.49 7.96 -20.78
CA SER A 288 -0.97 7.63 -22.13
C SER A 288 -1.13 6.13 -22.32
N ASP A 289 -1.90 5.73 -23.34
CA ASP A 289 -2.06 4.33 -23.70
C ASP A 289 -0.72 3.66 -24.10
N ASP A 290 0.19 4.40 -24.73
CA ASP A 290 1.52 3.91 -25.09
C ASP A 290 2.37 3.59 -23.84
N MET A 291 2.18 4.30 -22.73
CA MET A 291 2.82 3.99 -21.45
C MET A 291 2.15 2.79 -20.76
N ILE A 292 0.83 2.67 -20.87
CA ILE A 292 0.05 1.62 -20.21
C ILE A 292 0.28 0.27 -20.87
N ALA A 293 0.29 0.23 -22.21
CA ALA A 293 0.31 -1.02 -22.98
C ALA A 293 1.48 -1.96 -22.64
N PRO A 294 2.75 -1.51 -22.58
CA PRO A 294 3.87 -2.42 -22.30
C PRO A 294 3.83 -3.01 -20.88
N ILE A 295 3.33 -2.26 -19.90
CA ILE A 295 3.20 -2.74 -18.51
C ILE A 295 2.03 -3.75 -18.42
N ALA A 296 0.90 -3.46 -19.07
CA ALA A 296 -0.25 -4.37 -19.14
C ALA A 296 0.11 -5.65 -19.88
N GLN A 297 0.92 -5.57 -20.94
CA GLN A 297 1.40 -6.74 -21.67
C GLN A 297 2.30 -7.60 -20.80
N ALA A 298 3.24 -6.99 -20.06
CA ALA A 298 4.10 -7.73 -19.13
C ALA A 298 3.29 -8.45 -18.03
N TYR A 299 2.20 -7.84 -17.56
CA TYR A 299 1.27 -8.49 -16.63
C TYR A 299 0.62 -9.73 -17.28
N THR A 300 0.08 -9.57 -18.49
CA THR A 300 -0.64 -10.65 -19.18
C THR A 300 0.30 -11.79 -19.54
N ASP A 301 1.47 -11.51 -20.14
CA ASP A 301 2.46 -12.51 -20.55
C ASP A 301 3.04 -13.31 -19.38
N SER A 302 3.06 -12.72 -18.20
CA SER A 302 3.58 -13.36 -16.99
C SER A 302 2.50 -13.92 -16.06
N ASP A 303 1.24 -13.95 -16.50
CA ASP A 303 0.10 -14.39 -15.69
C ASP A 303 0.08 -13.67 -14.33
N GLY A 304 0.09 -12.34 -14.37
CA GLY A 304 0.02 -11.47 -13.20
C GLY A 304 1.23 -11.49 -12.26
N ASP A 305 2.43 -11.85 -12.75
CA ASP A 305 3.67 -11.77 -11.97
C ASP A 305 4.07 -10.30 -11.75
N LEU A 306 3.86 -9.80 -10.53
CA LEU A 306 4.10 -8.41 -10.17
C LEU A 306 5.58 -8.01 -10.19
N LYS A 307 6.49 -8.97 -10.12
CA LYS A 307 7.91 -8.73 -10.34
C LYS A 307 8.19 -8.36 -11.80
N GLN A 308 7.57 -9.04 -12.77
CA GLN A 308 7.70 -8.72 -14.19
C GLN A 308 7.07 -7.35 -14.49
N VAL A 309 5.92 -7.07 -13.88
CA VAL A 309 5.26 -5.76 -13.96
C VAL A 309 6.14 -4.63 -13.42
N ALA A 310 6.78 -4.83 -12.25
CA ALA A 310 7.72 -3.87 -11.68
C ALA A 310 8.96 -3.66 -12.57
N LEU A 311 9.48 -4.73 -13.18
CA LEU A 311 10.59 -4.63 -14.12
C LEU A 311 10.19 -3.88 -15.40
N ALA A 312 8.98 -4.12 -15.93
CA ALA A 312 8.46 -3.40 -17.10
C ALA A 312 8.32 -1.88 -16.80
N LEU A 313 7.86 -1.51 -15.61
CA LEU A 313 7.82 -0.12 -15.17
C LEU A 313 9.22 0.52 -15.13
N ILE A 314 10.24 -0.21 -14.66
CA ILE A 314 11.63 0.27 -14.66
C ILE A 314 12.20 0.40 -16.07
N GLU A 315 11.80 -0.49 -16.99
CA GLU A 315 12.27 -0.47 -18.38
C GLU A 315 11.62 0.63 -19.22
N LEU A 316 10.45 1.16 -18.80
CA LEU A 316 9.69 2.17 -19.52
C LEU A 316 10.52 3.46 -19.72
N PRO A 317 10.75 3.95 -20.95
CA PRO A 317 11.53 5.16 -21.20
C PRO A 317 10.99 6.40 -20.51
N GLU A 318 9.67 6.57 -20.46
CA GLU A 318 8.98 7.70 -19.84
C GLU A 318 9.18 7.73 -18.33
N ALA A 319 9.38 6.59 -17.68
CA ALA A 319 9.72 6.55 -16.27
C ALA A 319 11.07 7.24 -15.95
N TRP A 320 11.92 7.46 -16.97
CA TRP A 320 13.21 8.14 -16.84
C TRP A 320 13.22 9.54 -17.42
N SER A 321 12.36 9.85 -18.37
CA SER A 321 12.34 11.11 -19.13
C SER A 321 11.19 12.05 -18.76
N ALA A 322 10.06 11.53 -18.25
CA ALA A 322 8.92 12.36 -17.87
C ALA A 322 9.31 13.40 -16.81
N PRO A 323 8.76 14.63 -16.88
CA PRO A 323 9.00 15.66 -15.88
C PRO A 323 8.68 15.19 -14.46
N MET A 324 9.40 15.72 -13.47
CA MET A 324 9.15 15.46 -12.04
C MET A 324 8.02 16.37 -11.55
N THR A 325 6.78 16.05 -11.93
CA THR A 325 5.58 16.84 -11.61
C THR A 325 4.82 16.30 -10.39
N LYS A 326 4.94 15.02 -10.12
CA LYS A 326 4.27 14.38 -8.98
C LYS A 326 4.78 14.91 -7.64
N ILE A 327 3.87 15.07 -6.69
CA ILE A 327 4.19 15.47 -5.31
C ILE A 327 4.23 14.23 -4.42
N ARG A 328 5.19 14.18 -3.49
CA ARG A 328 5.19 13.19 -2.43
C ARG A 328 3.91 13.28 -1.61
N THR A 329 3.28 12.15 -1.35
CA THR A 329 2.20 12.09 -0.36
C THR A 329 2.74 12.49 1.02
N PRO A 330 1.89 12.88 2.00
CA PRO A 330 2.36 13.22 3.34
C PRO A 330 3.24 12.13 3.98
N TYR A 331 2.87 10.86 3.80
CA TYR A 331 3.65 9.73 4.29
C TYR A 331 5.05 9.68 3.65
N GLU A 332 5.12 9.74 2.33
CA GLU A 332 6.40 9.73 1.60
C GLU A 332 7.26 10.96 1.93
N PHE A 333 6.62 12.10 2.13
CA PHE A 333 7.30 13.33 2.50
C PHE A 333 7.99 13.22 3.87
N LEU A 334 7.29 12.69 4.87
CA LEU A 334 7.86 12.46 6.19
C LEU A 334 8.96 11.40 6.15
N MET A 335 8.71 10.27 5.46
CA MET A 335 9.72 9.22 5.29
C MET A 335 10.99 9.76 4.64
N ALA A 336 10.88 10.59 3.60
CA ALA A 336 12.02 11.20 2.93
C ALA A 336 12.84 12.11 3.87
N GLN A 337 12.19 12.87 4.77
CA GLN A 337 12.88 13.70 5.76
C GLN A 337 13.68 12.86 6.76
N PHE A 338 13.07 11.83 7.34
CA PHE A 338 13.78 10.94 8.28
C PHE A 338 14.93 10.19 7.62
N ARG A 339 14.71 9.70 6.40
CA ARG A 339 15.76 9.04 5.61
C ARG A 339 16.91 10.00 5.29
N ALA A 340 16.59 11.24 4.92
CA ALA A 340 17.58 12.28 4.67
C ALA A 340 18.45 12.59 5.91
N LEU A 341 17.85 12.61 7.08
CA LEU A 341 18.56 12.81 8.34
C LEU A 341 19.32 11.57 8.82
N GLY A 342 19.08 10.40 8.22
CA GLY A 342 19.81 9.16 8.50
C GLY A 342 19.62 8.60 9.90
N THR A 343 18.50 8.93 10.56
CA THR A 343 18.22 8.52 11.93
C THR A 343 17.03 7.56 12.02
N LEU A 344 17.11 6.59 12.94
CA LEU A 344 16.00 5.72 13.26
C LEU A 344 15.02 6.44 14.18
N PHE A 345 13.75 6.04 14.11
CA PHE A 345 12.72 6.50 15.04
C PHE A 345 12.94 5.89 16.43
N THR A 346 12.69 6.68 17.46
CA THR A 346 12.34 6.14 18.76
C THR A 346 10.87 5.72 18.78
N LYS A 347 10.45 4.88 19.74
CA LYS A 347 9.02 4.50 19.86
C LYS A 347 8.11 5.72 20.06
N GLU A 348 8.59 6.72 20.80
CA GLU A 348 7.87 7.96 21.03
C GLU A 348 7.73 8.79 19.75
N GLU A 349 8.79 8.85 18.92
CA GLU A 349 8.75 9.52 17.63
C GLU A 349 7.84 8.79 16.63
N ALA A 350 7.79 7.48 16.64
CA ALA A 350 6.87 6.69 15.79
C ALA A 350 5.41 6.97 16.15
N GLY A 351 5.07 7.03 17.46
CA GLY A 351 3.75 7.43 17.93
C GLY A 351 3.39 8.87 17.55
N SER A 352 4.36 9.78 17.62
CA SER A 352 4.17 11.18 17.19
C SER A 352 3.98 11.27 15.66
N LEU A 353 4.70 10.46 14.91
CA LEU A 353 4.56 10.37 13.45
C LEU A 353 3.16 9.91 13.03
N MET A 354 2.58 8.93 13.72
CA MET A 354 1.19 8.51 13.46
C MET A 354 0.23 9.68 13.60
N LYS A 355 0.33 10.46 14.68
CA LYS A 355 -0.52 11.64 14.92
C LYS A 355 -0.32 12.73 13.86
N ILE A 356 0.91 12.95 13.42
CA ILE A 356 1.20 13.90 12.32
C ILE A 356 0.54 13.43 11.02
N LEU A 357 0.62 12.15 10.71
CA LEU A 357 -0.01 11.59 9.51
C LEU A 357 -1.54 11.67 9.57
N GLU A 358 -2.13 11.44 10.74
CA GLU A 358 -3.57 11.65 10.98
C GLU A 358 -3.95 13.12 10.74
N SER A 359 -3.18 14.09 11.26
CA SER A 359 -3.43 15.52 11.03
C SER A 359 -3.25 15.96 9.58
N LEU A 360 -2.45 15.24 8.81
CA LEU A 360 -2.25 15.43 7.37
C LEU A 360 -3.27 14.67 6.50
N ASN A 361 -4.29 14.06 7.12
CA ASN A 361 -5.28 13.20 6.47
C ASN A 361 -4.65 12.09 5.61
N HIS A 362 -3.54 11.52 6.08
CA HIS A 362 -2.84 10.43 5.39
C HIS A 362 -2.31 9.39 6.39
N ALA A 363 -3.15 8.96 7.31
CA ALA A 363 -2.79 7.93 8.27
C ALA A 363 -2.54 6.58 7.58
N ALA A 364 -1.59 5.81 8.09
CA ALA A 364 -1.38 4.46 7.60
C ALA A 364 -2.61 3.60 7.89
N TRP A 365 -3.10 2.89 6.87
CA TRP A 365 -4.25 1.97 6.96
C TRP A 365 -5.56 2.65 7.39
N ASP A 366 -5.78 3.88 6.96
CA ASP A 366 -6.97 4.65 7.32
C ASP A 366 -7.43 5.56 6.19
N ALA A 367 -7.52 5.03 5.00
CA ALA A 367 -8.06 5.80 3.89
C ALA A 367 -9.56 6.06 4.08
N PRO A 368 -10.06 7.19 3.55
CA PRO A 368 -11.45 7.62 3.75
C PRO A 368 -12.48 6.73 3.04
N SER A 369 -12.03 5.93 2.07
CA SER A 369 -12.90 5.06 1.27
C SER A 369 -12.15 3.80 0.81
N PRO A 370 -12.87 2.77 0.33
CA PRO A 370 -12.25 1.57 -0.28
C PRO A 370 -11.37 1.88 -1.50
N GLU A 371 -11.59 3.02 -2.18
CA GLU A 371 -10.76 3.47 -3.30
C GLU A 371 -9.31 3.76 -2.91
N GLY A 372 -9.07 4.09 -1.64
CA GLY A 372 -7.78 4.49 -1.12
C GLY A 372 -7.53 5.99 -1.15
N TYR A 373 -6.31 6.38 -0.82
CA TYR A 373 -5.83 7.76 -0.97
C TYR A 373 -5.56 8.06 -2.44
N PRO A 374 -5.97 9.24 -2.93
CA PRO A 374 -5.71 9.63 -4.31
C PRO A 374 -4.22 9.73 -4.64
N ASP A 375 -3.85 9.26 -5.83
CA ASP A 375 -2.52 9.46 -6.40
C ASP A 375 -2.37 10.80 -7.15
N ASP A 376 -3.46 11.56 -7.31
CA ASP A 376 -3.49 12.85 -7.98
C ASP A 376 -2.65 13.90 -7.23
N THR A 377 -1.77 14.57 -7.96
CA THR A 377 -0.89 15.62 -7.43
C THR A 377 -1.68 16.80 -6.86
N LEU A 378 -2.77 17.21 -7.50
CA LEU A 378 -3.56 18.38 -7.07
C LEU A 378 -4.24 18.15 -5.73
N TYR A 379 -4.65 16.91 -5.43
CA TYR A 379 -5.20 16.56 -4.13
C TYR A 379 -4.26 16.91 -2.97
N TRP A 380 -2.95 16.75 -3.17
CA TRP A 380 -1.91 16.99 -2.18
C TRP A 380 -1.32 18.40 -2.19
N LEU A 381 -1.76 19.29 -3.09
CA LEU A 381 -1.27 20.67 -3.26
C LEU A 381 -2.27 21.75 -2.83
N THR A 382 -3.29 21.40 -2.06
CA THR A 382 -4.21 22.41 -1.51
C THR A 382 -3.46 23.38 -0.57
N PRO A 383 -3.93 24.65 -0.40
CA PRO A 383 -3.28 25.61 0.50
C PRO A 383 -3.09 25.07 1.92
N ASN A 384 -4.09 24.36 2.46
CA ASN A 384 -3.99 23.73 3.77
C ASN A 384 -2.90 22.63 3.81
N ALA A 385 -2.85 21.79 2.76
CA ALA A 385 -1.82 20.74 2.68
C ALA A 385 -0.40 21.34 2.62
N LEU A 386 -0.20 22.48 1.94
CA LEU A 386 1.09 23.17 1.90
C LEU A 386 1.46 23.76 3.26
N SER A 387 0.50 24.37 3.98
CA SER A 387 0.74 24.85 5.35
C SER A 387 1.15 23.73 6.29
N PHE A 388 0.41 22.63 6.30
CA PHE A 388 0.76 21.45 7.12
C PHE A 388 2.11 20.85 6.77
N ARG A 389 2.52 20.86 5.49
CA ARG A 389 3.85 20.40 5.07
C ARG A 389 4.96 21.30 5.63
N LEU A 390 4.75 22.61 5.66
CA LEU A 390 5.69 23.56 6.27
C LEU A 390 5.81 23.27 7.77
N ASP A 391 4.70 23.12 8.47
CA ASP A 391 4.68 22.83 9.92
C ASP A 391 5.37 21.50 10.23
N ALA A 392 5.10 20.46 9.44
CA ALA A 392 5.75 19.16 9.56
C ALA A 392 7.26 19.25 9.31
N ALA A 393 7.69 20.00 8.27
CA ALA A 393 9.10 20.22 7.99
C ALA A 393 9.82 20.95 9.14
N GLN A 394 9.19 21.98 9.72
CA GLN A 394 9.72 22.70 10.88
C GLN A 394 9.80 21.80 12.11
N LEU A 395 8.77 20.98 12.35
CA LEU A 395 8.75 20.06 13.48
C LEU A 395 9.88 19.03 13.38
N VAL A 396 10.02 18.37 12.24
CA VAL A 396 11.10 17.40 11.99
C VAL A 396 12.47 18.08 12.11
N ALA A 397 12.66 19.25 11.51
CA ALA A 397 13.91 20.01 11.60
C ALA A 397 14.23 20.39 13.05
N ARG A 398 13.23 20.74 13.87
CA ARG A 398 13.40 21.12 15.28
C ARG A 398 13.72 19.92 16.16
N VAL A 399 12.95 18.82 16.03
CA VAL A 399 13.08 17.66 16.92
C VAL A 399 14.29 16.83 16.55
N ILE A 400 14.40 16.44 15.29
CA ILE A 400 15.44 15.54 14.82
C ILE A 400 16.73 16.31 14.50
N GLY A 401 16.64 17.51 13.92
CA GLY A 401 17.80 18.33 13.58
C GLY A 401 18.64 18.72 14.78
N ARG A 402 18.07 18.84 15.98
CA ARG A 402 18.82 19.04 17.23
C ARG A 402 19.60 17.81 17.65
N ARG A 403 19.07 16.62 17.42
CA ARG A 403 19.69 15.33 17.78
C ARG A 403 20.79 14.96 16.77
N VAL A 404 20.59 15.27 15.51
CA VAL A 404 21.52 14.94 14.42
C VAL A 404 22.32 16.20 14.05
N LYS A 405 23.61 16.17 14.37
CA LYS A 405 24.54 17.25 13.92
C LYS A 405 24.83 17.08 12.44
N VAL A 406 24.08 17.80 11.61
CA VAL A 406 24.23 17.78 10.15
C VAL A 406 24.34 19.22 9.63
N ASP A 407 25.30 19.45 8.74
CA ASP A 407 25.33 20.69 7.97
C ASP A 407 24.32 20.61 6.83
N PRO A 408 23.31 21.50 6.76
CA PRO A 408 22.24 21.43 5.78
C PRO A 408 22.71 21.56 4.33
N VAL A 409 23.78 22.33 4.07
CA VAL A 409 24.37 22.50 2.71
C VAL A 409 25.03 21.18 2.27
N THR A 410 25.79 20.57 3.16
CA THR A 410 26.40 19.25 2.91
C THR A 410 25.34 18.16 2.73
N LEU A 411 24.29 18.19 3.54
CA LEU A 411 23.15 17.28 3.40
C LEU A 411 22.50 17.44 2.03
N ALA A 412 22.12 18.65 1.66
CA ALA A 412 21.52 18.95 0.36
C ALA A 412 22.37 18.45 -0.81
N ARG A 413 23.69 18.68 -0.73
CA ARG A 413 24.65 18.15 -1.72
C ARG A 413 24.69 16.62 -1.74
N SER A 414 24.61 15.99 -0.59
CA SER A 414 24.60 14.52 -0.47
C SER A 414 23.34 13.88 -1.06
N LEU A 415 22.18 14.56 -0.97
CA LEU A 415 20.88 14.06 -1.44
C LEU A 415 20.65 14.30 -2.93
N TYR A 416 21.14 15.41 -3.46
CA TYR A 416 20.80 15.87 -4.82
C TYR A 416 22.02 16.12 -5.71
N GLY A 417 23.21 16.29 -5.12
CA GLY A 417 24.41 16.60 -5.89
C GLY A 417 24.24 17.84 -6.77
N ALA A 418 24.58 17.71 -8.03
CA ALA A 418 24.43 18.77 -9.04
C ALA A 418 23.00 18.93 -9.59
N SER A 419 22.03 18.09 -9.16
CA SER A 419 20.63 18.24 -9.56
C SER A 419 19.86 19.29 -8.75
N MET A 420 20.40 19.73 -7.60
CA MET A 420 19.84 20.86 -6.85
C MET A 420 20.02 22.18 -7.60
N THR A 421 18.94 22.95 -7.70
CA THR A 421 18.98 24.27 -8.36
C THR A 421 19.83 25.29 -7.59
N ALA A 422 20.40 26.27 -8.30
CA ALA A 422 21.21 27.33 -7.68
C ALA A 422 20.36 28.15 -6.67
N PRO A 423 19.15 28.61 -6.98
CA PRO A 423 18.33 29.36 -6.02
C PRO A 423 18.04 28.59 -4.72
N THR A 424 17.74 27.28 -4.79
CA THR A 424 17.51 26.47 -3.58
C THR A 424 18.78 26.36 -2.75
N ARG A 425 19.93 26.13 -3.38
CA ARG A 425 21.22 26.02 -2.70
C ARG A 425 21.61 27.32 -2.00
N GLU A 426 21.43 28.47 -2.67
CA GLU A 426 21.71 29.80 -2.12
C GLU A 426 20.82 30.09 -0.91
N ARG A 427 19.52 29.79 -0.98
CA ARG A 427 18.61 29.97 0.14
C ARG A 427 18.97 29.10 1.35
N ILE A 428 19.38 27.85 1.13
CA ILE A 428 19.86 26.97 2.21
C ILE A 428 21.14 27.54 2.84
N GLY A 429 22.10 27.98 2.00
CA GLY A 429 23.37 28.52 2.47
C GLY A 429 23.27 29.89 3.17
N GLY A 430 22.30 30.72 2.78
CA GLY A 430 22.02 32.02 3.37
C GLY A 430 21.06 32.00 4.59
N ALA A 431 20.60 30.82 5.00
CA ALA A 431 19.66 30.70 6.12
C ALA A 431 20.31 31.06 7.45
N GLY A 432 19.62 31.88 8.27
CA GLY A 432 20.15 32.38 9.56
C GLY A 432 20.31 31.33 10.68
N SER A 433 19.87 30.08 10.45
CA SER A 433 20.02 28.99 11.41
C SER A 433 19.94 27.62 10.72
N GLN A 434 20.47 26.58 11.39
CA GLN A 434 20.34 25.19 10.95
C GLN A 434 18.86 24.78 10.80
N LEU A 435 18.01 25.19 11.73
CA LEU A 435 16.57 24.94 11.68
C LEU A 435 15.95 25.53 10.40
N ALA A 436 16.22 26.80 10.09
CA ALA A 436 15.73 27.46 8.90
C ALA A 436 16.26 26.78 7.62
N ALA A 437 17.55 26.46 7.58
CA ALA A 437 18.18 25.78 6.44
C ALA A 437 17.59 24.40 6.17
N LEU A 438 17.36 23.57 7.20
CA LEU A 438 16.70 22.27 7.04
C LEU A 438 15.24 22.42 6.61
N THR A 439 14.53 23.38 7.19
CA THR A 439 13.15 23.66 6.76
C THR A 439 13.10 24.05 5.28
N ILE A 440 13.98 24.96 4.82
CA ILE A 440 14.08 25.36 3.40
C ILE A 440 14.39 24.14 2.52
N LEU A 441 15.32 23.28 2.95
CA LEU A 441 15.61 22.05 2.20
C LEU A 441 14.35 21.17 2.08
N PHE A 442 13.63 20.90 3.14
CA PHE A 442 12.48 20.00 3.14
C PHE A 442 11.27 20.56 2.39
N VAL A 443 11.08 21.88 2.37
CA VAL A 443 10.00 22.50 1.58
C VAL A 443 10.42 22.87 0.15
N SER A 444 11.67 22.63 -0.24
CA SER A 444 12.14 22.92 -1.60
C SER A 444 11.40 22.08 -2.65
N PRO A 445 11.25 22.61 -3.89
CA PRO A 445 10.64 21.84 -4.97
C PRO A 445 11.32 20.50 -5.22
N GLU A 446 12.64 20.44 -5.11
CA GLU A 446 13.44 19.22 -5.29
C GLU A 446 13.12 18.18 -4.23
N PHE A 447 12.76 18.59 -3.02
CA PHE A 447 12.39 17.67 -1.94
C PHE A 447 10.93 17.25 -2.00
N GLN A 448 10.04 18.15 -2.39
CA GLN A 448 8.59 17.90 -2.46
C GLN A 448 8.20 17.00 -3.63
N ARG A 449 8.92 17.09 -4.77
CA ARG A 449 8.58 16.34 -5.99
C ARG A 449 9.14 14.94 -6.01
N ARG A 450 8.42 14.07 -6.73
CA ARG A 450 8.79 12.67 -6.97
C ARG A 450 8.54 12.25 -8.41
#